data_255bfb84f39bb4508484211521295dfb
#
_entry.id   255bfb84f39bb4508484211521295dfb
#
_cell.length_a   1.000
_cell.length_b   1.000
_cell.length_c   1.000
_cell.angle_alpha   90.00
_cell.angle_beta   90.00
_cell.angle_gamma   90.00
#
_symmetry.space_group_name_H-M   'P 1'
#
loop_
_entity.id
_entity.type
_entity.pdbx_description
1 polymer ?
#
loop_
_entity_poly.entity_id
_entity_poly.type
_entity_poly.pdbx_seq_one_letter_code
_entity_poly.pdbx_strand_id
1 'polypeptide(L)'
;MKKTISGIRGIFGDDLNLKDVLEFCNNFSSLIKSKQCVIGKDTRPTGSMIKETASAALMKNGIDVLNLGTVPTPVVFRESRKYGAGLIISSSHNPIQWNGLKFIIDGRGINEQELPQIIEHQEIPKSSIGIESDISSSYIDDAHKIIGDIENHPEIVVDIGGGAAKGFASKLLENLGCKVQILNEDLANSSRGPDPTYDELSDLRAASIKKEIGFAYDLDGDRLVVVRN
;
A
#
# COMPACT_ATOMS: atom_id res chain seq x y z
N MET A 1 11.57 -16.06 -3.91
CA MET A 1 11.13 -15.07 -2.90
C MET A 1 12.29 -14.17 -2.48
N LYS A 2 12.09 -12.85 -2.46
CA LYS A 2 13.05 -11.85 -1.95
C LYS A 2 12.64 -11.45 -0.54
N LYS A 3 13.57 -11.55 0.43
CA LYS A 3 13.34 -11.20 1.85
C LYS A 3 14.25 -10.02 2.20
N THR A 4 13.64 -8.85 2.37
CA THR A 4 14.36 -7.59 2.65
C THR A 4 13.61 -6.76 3.69
N ILE A 5 14.25 -5.75 4.26
CA ILE A 5 13.62 -4.80 5.19
C ILE A 5 12.48 -3.99 4.52
N SER A 6 12.49 -3.84 3.20
CA SER A 6 11.41 -3.17 2.46
C SER A 6 10.24 -4.10 2.12
N GLY A 7 10.26 -5.34 2.59
CA GLY A 7 9.20 -6.34 2.45
C GLY A 7 9.71 -7.69 1.95
N ILE A 8 8.86 -8.69 2.16
CA ILE A 8 9.03 -10.06 1.65
C ILE A 8 8.16 -10.18 0.41
N ARG A 9 8.75 -10.49 -0.74
CA ARG A 9 8.08 -10.46 -2.05
C ARG A 9 8.40 -11.70 -2.86
N GLY A 10 7.42 -12.21 -3.61
CA GLY A 10 7.59 -13.36 -4.48
C GLY A 10 6.49 -13.47 -5.53
N ILE A 11 6.63 -14.43 -6.43
CA ILE A 11 5.59 -14.82 -7.38
C ILE A 11 4.60 -15.70 -6.61
N PHE A 12 3.35 -15.21 -6.48
CA PHE A 12 2.35 -15.92 -5.70
C PHE A 12 1.94 -17.23 -6.39
N GLY A 13 2.00 -18.32 -5.63
CA GLY A 13 1.77 -19.68 -6.14
C GLY A 13 3.02 -20.40 -6.64
N ASP A 14 4.15 -19.71 -6.73
CA ASP A 14 5.45 -20.28 -7.09
C ASP A 14 6.40 -20.26 -5.87
N ASP A 15 6.97 -19.12 -5.54
CA ASP A 15 7.93 -18.98 -4.44
C ASP A 15 7.37 -18.19 -3.23
N LEU A 16 6.13 -17.72 -3.30
CA LEU A 16 5.34 -17.17 -2.19
C LEU A 16 3.96 -17.84 -2.17
N ASN A 17 3.56 -18.40 -1.03
CA ASN A 17 2.28 -19.08 -0.86
C ASN A 17 1.61 -18.71 0.48
N LEU A 18 0.37 -19.19 0.71
CA LEU A 18 -0.40 -18.86 1.93
C LEU A 18 0.24 -19.38 3.22
N LYS A 19 1.00 -20.47 3.15
CA LYS A 19 1.73 -20.99 4.33
C LYS A 19 2.83 -20.02 4.75
N ASP A 20 3.55 -19.46 3.78
CA ASP A 20 4.57 -18.44 4.04
C ASP A 20 3.95 -17.19 4.66
N VAL A 21 2.81 -16.73 4.10
CA VAL A 21 2.05 -15.58 4.64
C VAL A 21 1.64 -15.83 6.10
N LEU A 22 1.07 -17.02 6.38
CA LEU A 22 0.67 -17.42 7.73
C LEU A 22 1.86 -17.39 8.70
N GLU A 23 2.99 -17.96 8.30
CA GLU A 23 4.20 -18.03 9.12
C GLU A 23 4.78 -16.65 9.41
N PHE A 24 4.98 -15.83 8.38
CA PHE A 24 5.53 -14.47 8.56
C PHE A 24 4.61 -13.58 9.40
N CYS A 25 3.30 -13.65 9.23
CA CYS A 25 2.35 -12.88 10.03
C CYS A 25 2.23 -13.40 11.48
N ASN A 26 2.34 -14.71 11.69
CA ASN A 26 2.48 -15.26 13.04
C ASN A 26 3.74 -14.70 13.73
N ASN A 27 4.90 -14.78 13.08
CA ASN A 27 6.15 -14.29 13.63
C ASN A 27 6.10 -12.77 13.87
N PHE A 28 5.52 -12.01 12.96
CA PHE A 28 5.33 -10.57 13.12
C PHE A 28 4.49 -10.23 14.35
N SER A 29 3.46 -11.04 14.68
CA SER A 29 2.63 -10.81 15.86
C SER A 29 3.40 -10.88 17.18
N SER A 30 4.51 -11.62 17.24
CA SER A 30 5.38 -11.70 18.41
C SER A 30 6.30 -10.47 18.56
N LEU A 31 6.55 -9.78 17.44
CA LEU A 31 7.46 -8.63 17.39
C LEU A 31 6.76 -7.31 17.76
N ILE A 32 5.46 -7.20 17.49
CA ILE A 32 4.69 -5.99 17.77
C ILE A 32 4.21 -5.94 19.21
N LYS A 33 4.29 -4.76 19.83
CA LYS A 33 3.82 -4.53 21.21
C LYS A 33 2.34 -4.17 21.28
N SER A 34 1.80 -3.66 20.17
CA SER A 34 0.40 -3.27 20.06
C SER A 34 -0.51 -4.50 20.02
N LYS A 35 -1.76 -4.31 20.49
CA LYS A 35 -2.84 -5.25 20.28
C LYS A 35 -3.64 -4.96 19.01
N GLN A 36 -3.22 -4.01 18.21
CA GLN A 36 -3.87 -3.60 16.97
C GLN A 36 -2.86 -3.55 15.83
N CYS A 37 -3.29 -3.95 14.64
CA CYS A 37 -2.51 -3.86 13.41
C CYS A 37 -3.41 -3.37 12.27
N VAL A 38 -3.04 -2.26 11.62
CA VAL A 38 -3.74 -1.80 10.43
C VAL A 38 -3.30 -2.59 9.22
N ILE A 39 -4.24 -3.03 8.38
CA ILE A 39 -3.92 -3.74 7.12
C ILE A 39 -4.47 -2.96 5.93
N GLY A 40 -3.61 -2.79 4.91
CA GLY A 40 -3.99 -2.28 3.60
C GLY A 40 -3.41 -3.14 2.49
N LYS A 41 -3.98 -3.04 1.30
CA LYS A 41 -3.48 -3.75 0.11
C LYS A 41 -3.50 -2.88 -1.13
N ASP A 42 -2.72 -3.26 -2.14
CA ASP A 42 -2.84 -2.72 -3.49
C ASP A 42 -3.95 -3.46 -4.30
N THR A 43 -3.99 -3.23 -5.59
CA THR A 43 -5.02 -3.74 -6.49
C THR A 43 -4.71 -5.11 -7.10
N ARG A 44 -3.60 -5.77 -6.71
CA ARG A 44 -3.22 -7.08 -7.26
C ARG A 44 -4.30 -8.13 -7.00
N PRO A 45 -4.60 -9.01 -7.99
CA PRO A 45 -5.68 -10.00 -7.88
C PRO A 45 -5.54 -10.93 -6.66
N THR A 46 -4.32 -11.30 -6.28
CA THR A 46 -4.04 -12.18 -5.14
C THR A 46 -4.09 -11.47 -3.79
N GLY A 47 -4.19 -10.14 -3.79
CA GLY A 47 -4.11 -9.31 -2.58
C GLY A 47 -5.16 -9.64 -1.52
N SER A 48 -6.41 -9.89 -1.92
CA SER A 48 -7.49 -10.24 -0.98
C SER A 48 -7.23 -11.56 -0.26
N MET A 49 -6.81 -12.61 -0.99
CA MET A 49 -6.49 -13.92 -0.41
C MET A 49 -5.33 -13.84 0.60
N ILE A 50 -4.29 -13.07 0.27
CA ILE A 50 -3.16 -12.83 1.16
C ILE A 50 -3.60 -12.04 2.39
N LYS A 51 -4.44 -11.00 2.22
CA LYS A 51 -4.99 -10.18 3.31
C LYS A 51 -5.76 -11.04 4.31
N GLU A 52 -6.69 -11.88 3.85
CA GLU A 52 -7.48 -12.77 4.72
C GLU A 52 -6.59 -13.72 5.51
N THR A 53 -5.55 -14.30 4.88
CA THR A 53 -4.61 -15.20 5.56
C THR A 53 -3.79 -14.45 6.62
N ALA A 54 -3.32 -13.25 6.30
CA ALA A 54 -2.59 -12.41 7.23
C ALA A 54 -3.45 -11.97 8.41
N SER A 55 -4.70 -11.55 8.16
CA SER A 55 -5.68 -11.22 9.20
C SER A 55 -5.93 -12.39 10.14
N ALA A 56 -6.17 -13.59 9.59
CA ALA A 56 -6.39 -14.79 10.40
C ALA A 56 -5.17 -15.12 11.30
N ALA A 57 -3.95 -14.96 10.77
CA ALA A 57 -2.72 -15.19 11.55
C ALA A 57 -2.59 -14.21 12.72
N LEU A 58 -2.84 -12.93 12.48
CA LEU A 58 -2.76 -11.89 13.50
C LEU A 58 -3.86 -12.05 14.56
N MET A 59 -5.11 -12.26 14.14
CA MET A 59 -6.24 -12.47 15.05
C MET A 59 -6.06 -13.69 15.94
N LYS A 60 -5.58 -14.80 15.38
CA LYS A 60 -5.25 -16.01 16.16
C LYS A 60 -4.30 -15.71 17.32
N ASN A 61 -3.42 -14.74 17.16
CA ASN A 61 -2.42 -14.34 18.15
C ASN A 61 -2.88 -13.13 19.01
N GLY A 62 -4.18 -12.81 19.00
CA GLY A 62 -4.79 -11.79 19.85
C GLY A 62 -4.53 -10.34 19.40
N ILE A 63 -4.23 -10.15 18.12
CA ILE A 63 -4.09 -8.83 17.51
C ILE A 63 -5.40 -8.48 16.79
N ASP A 64 -6.00 -7.36 17.15
CA ASP A 64 -7.15 -6.81 16.41
C ASP A 64 -6.67 -6.26 15.06
N VAL A 65 -7.34 -6.65 14.00
CA VAL A 65 -7.04 -6.22 12.63
C VAL A 65 -7.94 -5.06 12.25
N LEU A 66 -7.34 -3.95 11.85
CA LEU A 66 -8.01 -2.75 11.39
C LEU A 66 -7.84 -2.65 9.87
N ASN A 67 -8.88 -3.05 9.13
CA ASN A 67 -8.86 -3.17 7.69
C ASN A 67 -9.11 -1.82 7.02
N LEU A 68 -8.15 -1.33 6.25
CA LEU A 68 -8.24 -0.11 5.42
C LEU A 68 -8.70 -0.40 3.99
N GLY A 69 -8.79 -1.68 3.60
CA GLY A 69 -9.11 -2.07 2.23
C GLY A 69 -7.98 -1.79 1.25
N THR A 70 -8.33 -1.31 0.06
CA THR A 70 -7.35 -0.90 -0.96
C THR A 70 -6.94 0.55 -0.73
N VAL A 71 -5.69 0.75 -0.31
CA VAL A 71 -5.15 2.07 0.04
C VAL A 71 -3.68 2.20 -0.35
N PRO A 72 -3.18 3.41 -0.64
CA PRO A 72 -1.77 3.65 -0.86
C PRO A 72 -0.92 3.30 0.37
N THR A 73 0.29 2.82 0.13
CA THR A 73 1.30 2.51 1.15
C THR A 73 1.46 3.62 2.21
N PRO A 74 1.55 4.92 1.87
CA PRO A 74 1.70 5.99 2.86
C PRO A 74 0.53 6.08 3.86
N VAL A 75 -0.66 5.68 3.47
CA VAL A 75 -1.84 5.67 4.37
C VAL A 75 -1.62 4.68 5.51
N VAL A 76 -1.17 3.45 5.20
CA VAL A 76 -0.90 2.42 6.23
C VAL A 76 0.24 2.84 7.14
N PHE A 77 1.31 3.45 6.59
CA PHE A 77 2.40 4.00 7.40
C PHE A 77 1.91 5.06 8.40
N ARG A 78 1.02 5.95 7.96
CA ARG A 78 0.47 6.99 8.83
C ARG A 78 -0.42 6.41 9.93
N GLU A 79 -1.37 5.54 9.57
CA GLU A 79 -2.29 4.94 10.53
C GLU A 79 -1.55 4.04 11.54
N SER A 80 -0.49 3.35 11.13
CA SER A 80 0.30 2.51 12.03
C SER A 80 0.98 3.29 13.17
N ARG A 81 1.20 4.61 13.01
CA ARG A 81 1.66 5.47 14.13
C ARG A 81 0.63 5.57 15.25
N LYS A 82 -0.65 5.53 14.89
CA LYS A 82 -1.76 5.62 15.86
C LYS A 82 -2.04 4.27 16.51
N TYR A 83 -1.93 3.19 15.75
CA TYR A 83 -2.33 1.86 16.19
C TYR A 83 -1.14 0.94 16.54
N GLY A 84 0.09 1.38 16.33
CA GLY A 84 1.34 0.72 16.76
C GLY A 84 1.90 -0.29 15.76
N ALA A 85 1.09 -0.86 14.86
CA ALA A 85 1.56 -1.78 13.83
C ALA A 85 0.79 -1.63 12.52
N GLY A 86 1.42 -2.02 11.42
CA GLY A 86 0.81 -2.03 10.10
C GLY A 86 1.36 -3.13 9.20
N LEU A 87 0.53 -3.58 8.27
CA LEU A 87 0.88 -4.55 7.25
C LEU A 87 0.34 -4.09 5.89
N ILE A 88 1.20 -4.06 4.88
CA ILE A 88 0.79 -3.75 3.50
C ILE A 88 0.97 -5.00 2.65
N ILE A 89 -0.09 -5.39 1.95
CA ILE A 89 -0.09 -6.47 0.98
C ILE A 89 0.14 -5.85 -0.40
N SER A 90 1.39 -5.88 -0.83
CA SER A 90 1.85 -5.31 -2.10
C SER A 90 3.23 -5.81 -2.49
N SER A 91 3.52 -5.79 -3.77
CA SER A 91 4.87 -5.93 -4.31
C SER A 91 5.34 -4.66 -5.03
N SER A 92 4.71 -3.50 -4.74
CA SER A 92 5.01 -2.19 -5.31
C SER A 92 5.03 -2.25 -6.87
N HIS A 93 6.10 -1.85 -7.50
CA HIS A 93 6.31 -1.78 -8.94
C HIS A 93 6.59 -3.12 -9.64
N ASN A 94 6.74 -4.24 -8.89
CA ASN A 94 7.00 -5.52 -9.53
C ASN A 94 5.82 -5.96 -10.44
N PRO A 95 6.06 -6.87 -11.42
CA PRO A 95 4.99 -7.39 -12.29
C PRO A 95 3.78 -7.92 -11.51
N ILE A 96 2.62 -7.97 -12.16
CA ILE A 96 1.31 -8.25 -11.51
C ILE A 96 1.26 -9.60 -10.80
N GLN A 97 1.95 -10.62 -11.30
CA GLN A 97 2.03 -11.95 -10.68
C GLN A 97 2.81 -12.00 -9.35
N TRP A 98 3.61 -10.96 -9.07
CA TRP A 98 4.26 -10.81 -7.78
C TRP A 98 3.26 -10.29 -6.73
N ASN A 99 3.48 -10.67 -5.48
CA ASN A 99 2.87 -10.03 -4.33
C ASN A 99 3.84 -10.06 -3.15
N GLY A 100 3.45 -9.51 -2.01
CA GLY A 100 4.34 -9.47 -0.84
C GLY A 100 3.72 -8.84 0.38
N LEU A 101 4.53 -8.79 1.42
CA LEU A 101 4.18 -8.28 2.74
C LEU A 101 5.21 -7.22 3.14
N LYS A 102 4.77 -5.99 3.42
CA LYS A 102 5.59 -4.92 4.02
C LYS A 102 5.15 -4.74 5.47
N PHE A 103 6.06 -4.97 6.41
CA PHE A 103 5.80 -4.91 7.85
C PHE A 103 6.18 -3.55 8.41
N ILE A 104 5.30 -2.99 9.24
CA ILE A 104 5.43 -1.64 9.78
C ILE A 104 5.25 -1.68 11.30
N ILE A 105 6.13 -1.02 12.03
CA ILE A 105 6.07 -0.86 13.48
C ILE A 105 6.15 0.63 13.80
N ASP A 106 5.17 1.16 14.52
CA ASP A 106 5.12 2.56 14.97
C ASP A 106 5.36 3.58 13.84
N GLY A 107 4.83 3.31 12.64
CA GLY A 107 4.94 4.19 11.47
C GLY A 107 6.27 4.15 10.73
N ARG A 108 7.11 3.16 11.01
CA ARG A 108 8.35 2.89 10.25
C ARG A 108 8.37 1.47 9.69
N GLY A 109 9.05 1.25 8.60
CA GLY A 109 9.38 -0.11 8.14
C GLY A 109 10.26 -0.84 9.16
N ILE A 110 10.26 -2.18 9.09
CA ILE A 110 11.16 -3.00 9.90
C ILE A 110 12.63 -2.75 9.56
N ASN A 111 13.51 -3.03 10.51
CA ASN A 111 14.96 -2.91 10.37
C ASN A 111 15.65 -4.28 10.18
N GLU A 112 16.99 -4.26 10.05
CA GLU A 112 17.81 -5.45 9.82
C GLU A 112 17.79 -6.44 11.01
N GLN A 113 17.53 -5.97 12.23
CA GLN A 113 17.42 -6.82 13.42
C GLN A 113 16.03 -7.47 13.57
N GLU A 114 15.00 -6.84 13.01
CA GLU A 114 13.62 -7.30 13.05
C GLU A 114 13.31 -8.30 11.92
N LEU A 115 13.95 -8.16 10.76
CA LEU A 115 13.71 -9.03 9.62
C LEU A 115 13.96 -10.52 9.92
N PRO A 116 15.06 -10.95 10.57
CA PRO A 116 15.25 -12.35 10.95
C PRO A 116 14.14 -12.88 11.85
N GLN A 117 13.63 -12.07 12.78
CA GLN A 117 12.54 -12.46 13.69
C GLN A 117 11.22 -12.75 12.98
N ILE A 118 11.00 -12.14 11.80
CA ILE A 118 9.83 -12.42 10.95
C ILE A 118 10.05 -13.69 10.11
N ILE A 119 11.28 -13.95 9.71
CA ILE A 119 11.62 -15.06 8.79
C ILE A 119 11.78 -16.37 9.56
N GLU A 120 12.37 -16.33 10.74
CA GLU A 120 12.66 -17.50 11.59
C GLU A 120 11.45 -17.84 12.44
N HIS A 121 11.21 -19.15 12.61
CA HIS A 121 10.08 -19.62 13.41
C HIS A 121 10.15 -19.11 14.84
N GLN A 122 9.03 -18.55 15.32
CA GLN A 122 8.85 -18.06 16.68
C GLN A 122 7.80 -18.89 17.42
N GLU A 123 8.08 -19.24 18.67
CA GLU A 123 7.05 -19.76 19.56
C GLU A 123 6.17 -18.61 20.05
N ILE A 124 4.89 -18.68 19.73
CA ILE A 124 3.93 -17.64 20.08
C ILE A 124 3.05 -18.14 21.23
N PRO A 125 3.08 -17.47 22.38
CA PRO A 125 2.22 -17.81 23.51
C PRO A 125 0.74 -17.77 23.10
N LYS A 126 -0.06 -18.67 23.69
CA LYS A 126 -1.51 -18.62 23.53
C LYS A 126 -2.06 -17.29 24.04
N SER A 127 -2.90 -16.66 23.25
CA SER A 127 -3.57 -15.40 23.58
C SER A 127 -5.09 -15.50 23.35
N SER A 128 -5.83 -14.47 23.74
CA SER A 128 -7.22 -14.28 23.28
C SER A 128 -7.25 -14.14 21.76
N ILE A 129 -8.37 -14.44 21.14
CA ILE A 129 -8.56 -14.22 19.70
C ILE A 129 -8.89 -12.73 19.48
N GLY A 130 -8.20 -12.09 18.54
CA GLY A 130 -8.50 -10.74 18.06
C GLY A 130 -9.71 -10.71 17.14
N ILE A 131 -10.15 -9.53 16.79
CA ILE A 131 -11.25 -9.28 15.85
C ILE A 131 -10.79 -8.49 14.64
N GLU A 132 -11.52 -8.58 13.53
CA GLU A 132 -11.32 -7.69 12.37
C GLU A 132 -12.45 -6.65 12.31
N SER A 133 -12.10 -5.41 11.99
CA SER A 133 -13.04 -4.32 11.74
C SER A 133 -12.55 -3.42 10.61
N ASP A 134 -13.48 -2.91 9.80
CA ASP A 134 -13.17 -1.92 8.78
C ASP A 134 -13.00 -0.54 9.40
N ILE A 135 -11.98 0.19 8.95
CA ILE A 135 -11.73 1.57 9.37
C ILE A 135 -11.51 2.48 8.15
N SER A 136 -11.73 3.78 8.34
CA SER A 136 -11.36 4.83 7.39
C SER A 136 -10.16 5.61 7.91
N SER A 137 -9.40 6.20 6.98
CA SER A 137 -8.26 7.06 7.28
C SER A 137 -8.61 8.52 7.05
N SER A 138 -8.13 9.40 7.92
CA SER A 138 -8.15 10.85 7.75
C SER A 138 -7.00 11.40 6.89
N TYR A 139 -6.24 10.53 6.22
CA TYR A 139 -5.00 10.88 5.51
C TYR A 139 -5.18 12.09 4.57
N ILE A 140 -6.25 12.11 3.77
CA ILE A 140 -6.51 13.18 2.80
C ILE A 140 -6.81 14.50 3.52
N ASP A 141 -7.67 14.48 4.54
CA ASP A 141 -8.04 15.67 5.29
C ASP A 141 -6.85 16.26 6.05
N ASP A 142 -6.01 15.40 6.60
CA ASP A 142 -4.80 15.83 7.30
C ASP A 142 -3.74 16.35 6.34
N ALA A 143 -3.60 15.75 5.17
CA ALA A 143 -2.72 16.26 4.11
C ALA A 143 -3.19 17.64 3.62
N HIS A 144 -4.49 17.82 3.39
CA HIS A 144 -5.07 19.11 3.02
C HIS A 144 -4.80 20.20 4.10
N LYS A 145 -4.98 19.87 5.39
CA LYS A 145 -4.68 20.80 6.49
C LYS A 145 -3.21 21.26 6.53
N ILE A 146 -2.28 20.38 6.11
CA ILE A 146 -0.85 20.69 6.09
C ILE A 146 -0.48 21.54 4.88
N ILE A 147 -1.04 21.24 3.70
CA ILE A 147 -0.70 21.87 2.43
C ILE A 147 -1.45 23.20 2.26
N GLY A 148 -2.72 23.25 2.66
CA GLY A 148 -3.63 24.37 2.36
C GLY A 148 -4.12 24.35 0.92
N ASP A 149 -4.97 25.33 0.58
CA ASP A 149 -5.51 25.46 -0.76
C ASP A 149 -4.44 25.93 -1.76
N ILE A 150 -4.50 25.42 -2.98
CA ILE A 150 -3.63 25.84 -4.09
C ILE A 150 -4.37 26.93 -4.89
N GLU A 151 -3.76 28.11 -4.94
CA GLU A 151 -4.23 29.20 -5.77
C GLU A 151 -4.11 28.86 -7.27
N ASN A 152 -4.89 29.52 -8.12
CA ASN A 152 -4.92 29.38 -9.58
C ASN A 152 -5.52 28.08 -10.13
N HIS A 153 -6.01 27.16 -9.30
CA HIS A 153 -6.75 25.96 -9.72
C HIS A 153 -6.11 25.22 -10.90
N PRO A 154 -4.85 24.72 -10.76
CA PRO A 154 -4.12 24.12 -11.87
C PRO A 154 -4.84 22.90 -12.44
N GLU A 155 -4.70 22.70 -13.75
CA GLU A 155 -5.21 21.52 -14.44
C GLU A 155 -4.14 20.42 -14.47
N ILE A 156 -4.44 19.29 -13.83
CA ILE A 156 -3.49 18.19 -13.58
C ILE A 156 -4.01 16.90 -14.21
N VAL A 157 -3.11 16.13 -14.81
CA VAL A 157 -3.42 14.76 -15.26
C VAL A 157 -2.81 13.77 -14.29
N VAL A 158 -3.59 12.80 -13.84
CA VAL A 158 -3.15 11.76 -12.90
C VAL A 158 -3.32 10.39 -13.54
N ASP A 159 -2.22 9.70 -13.76
CA ASP A 159 -2.18 8.32 -14.21
C ASP A 159 -2.04 7.38 -13.01
N ILE A 160 -3.12 6.69 -12.68
CA ILE A 160 -3.21 5.78 -11.53
C ILE A 160 -2.49 4.44 -11.80
N GLY A 161 -2.36 4.02 -13.07
CA GLY A 161 -1.82 2.71 -13.44
C GLY A 161 -2.60 1.53 -12.88
N GLY A 162 -3.88 1.71 -12.59
CA GLY A 162 -4.75 0.73 -11.96
C GLY A 162 -4.42 0.47 -10.48
N GLY A 163 -3.64 1.33 -9.84
CA GLY A 163 -3.10 1.14 -8.49
C GLY A 163 -3.98 1.66 -7.35
N ALA A 164 -3.46 1.51 -6.15
CA ALA A 164 -4.13 1.89 -4.89
C ALA A 164 -4.28 3.41 -4.70
N ALA A 165 -3.60 4.23 -5.51
CA ALA A 165 -3.80 5.68 -5.52
C ALA A 165 -5.17 6.12 -6.07
N LYS A 166 -5.95 5.18 -6.67
CA LYS A 166 -7.33 5.40 -7.11
C LYS A 166 -8.17 6.02 -5.98
N GLY A 167 -8.85 7.11 -6.27
CA GLY A 167 -9.67 7.85 -5.30
C GLY A 167 -8.88 8.65 -4.27
N PHE A 168 -7.65 8.29 -3.94
CA PHE A 168 -6.82 9.06 -3.01
C PHE A 168 -6.14 10.26 -3.68
N ALA A 169 -5.47 10.03 -4.81
CA ALA A 169 -4.73 11.08 -5.51
C ALA A 169 -5.67 12.15 -6.07
N SER A 170 -6.74 11.75 -6.76
CA SER A 170 -7.72 12.69 -7.30
C SER A 170 -8.39 13.50 -6.20
N LYS A 171 -8.92 12.82 -5.16
CA LYS A 171 -9.61 13.49 -4.05
C LYS A 171 -8.70 14.47 -3.30
N LEU A 172 -7.43 14.12 -3.07
CA LEU A 172 -6.48 15.04 -2.45
C LEU A 172 -6.28 16.29 -3.32
N LEU A 173 -5.99 16.11 -4.60
CA LEU A 173 -5.74 17.23 -5.52
C LEU A 173 -6.99 18.11 -5.72
N GLU A 174 -8.17 17.51 -5.81
CA GLU A 174 -9.45 18.23 -5.88
C GLU A 174 -9.72 19.04 -4.61
N ASN A 175 -9.47 18.46 -3.44
CA ASN A 175 -9.57 19.18 -2.15
C ASN A 175 -8.58 20.36 -2.08
N LEU A 176 -7.43 20.25 -2.73
CA LEU A 176 -6.45 21.34 -2.84
C LEU A 176 -6.83 22.39 -3.90
N GLY A 177 -7.96 22.25 -4.58
CA GLY A 177 -8.46 23.19 -5.59
C GLY A 177 -8.02 22.89 -7.02
N CYS A 178 -7.35 21.76 -7.29
CA CYS A 178 -6.93 21.40 -8.64
C CYS A 178 -8.10 20.84 -9.48
N LYS A 179 -8.02 21.00 -10.80
CA LYS A 179 -8.87 20.29 -11.76
C LYS A 179 -8.15 19.04 -12.23
N VAL A 180 -8.71 17.87 -11.94
CA VAL A 180 -8.02 16.59 -12.16
C VAL A 180 -8.64 15.82 -13.33
N GLN A 181 -7.79 15.37 -14.27
CA GLN A 181 -8.11 14.37 -15.27
C GLN A 181 -7.44 13.07 -14.89
N ILE A 182 -8.20 11.95 -14.87
CA ILE A 182 -7.67 10.63 -14.47
C ILE A 182 -7.43 9.78 -15.71
N LEU A 183 -6.30 9.06 -15.73
CA LEU A 183 -5.96 8.03 -16.71
C LEU A 183 -5.70 6.70 -15.99
N ASN A 184 -5.90 5.59 -16.71
CA ASN A 184 -5.58 4.25 -16.23
C ASN A 184 -6.14 3.95 -14.83
N GLU A 185 -7.42 4.23 -14.63
CA GLU A 185 -8.08 4.10 -13.33
C GLU A 185 -8.19 2.66 -12.84
N ASP A 186 -8.36 1.72 -13.76
CA ASP A 186 -8.54 0.29 -13.47
C ASP A 186 -7.38 -0.55 -14.00
N LEU A 187 -6.93 -1.49 -13.18
CA LEU A 187 -5.80 -2.37 -13.51
C LEU A 187 -6.01 -3.18 -14.79
N ALA A 188 -7.22 -3.68 -15.01
CA ALA A 188 -7.55 -4.50 -16.18
C ALA A 188 -7.47 -3.72 -17.51
N ASN A 189 -7.65 -2.41 -17.46
CA ASN A 189 -7.69 -1.51 -18.62
C ASN A 189 -6.50 -0.54 -18.66
N SER A 190 -5.51 -0.73 -17.82
CA SER A 190 -4.32 0.13 -17.81
C SER A 190 -3.50 -0.07 -19.08
N SER A 191 -3.17 1.02 -19.76
CA SER A 191 -2.31 1.01 -20.95
C SER A 191 -0.83 0.84 -20.63
N ARG A 192 -0.45 0.82 -19.34
CA ARG A 192 0.92 0.66 -18.88
C ARG A 192 1.07 -0.37 -17.75
N GLY A 193 2.32 -0.76 -17.53
CA GLY A 193 2.71 -1.64 -16.42
C GLY A 193 2.68 -0.98 -15.04
N PRO A 194 2.98 -1.75 -13.98
CA PRO A 194 2.94 -1.29 -12.59
C PRO A 194 4.03 -0.29 -12.22
N ASP A 195 5.12 -0.22 -12.99
CA ASP A 195 6.26 0.68 -12.71
C ASP A 195 6.27 1.87 -13.69
N PRO A 196 5.95 3.08 -13.22
CA PRO A 196 5.94 4.26 -14.08
C PRO A 196 7.35 4.73 -14.49
N THR A 197 8.42 4.19 -13.87
CA THR A 197 9.81 4.60 -14.19
C THR A 197 10.38 3.89 -15.40
N TYR A 198 9.82 2.74 -15.79
CA TYR A 198 10.19 1.94 -16.95
C TYR A 198 9.23 2.09 -18.14
N ASP A 199 8.22 2.95 -18.00
CA ASP A 199 7.22 3.19 -19.02
C ASP A 199 7.47 4.55 -19.71
N GLU A 200 7.18 4.63 -21.00
CA GLU A 200 7.30 5.90 -21.75
C GLU A 200 6.23 6.92 -21.36
N LEU A 201 5.17 6.48 -20.66
CA LEU A 201 4.05 7.30 -20.22
C LEU A 201 3.41 8.11 -21.38
N SER A 202 3.29 7.48 -22.55
CA SER A 202 2.85 8.15 -23.78
C SER A 202 1.50 8.81 -23.63
N ASP A 203 0.52 8.13 -23.00
CA ASP A 203 -0.82 8.66 -22.78
C ASP A 203 -0.81 9.84 -21.81
N LEU A 204 -0.02 9.74 -20.74
CA LEU A 204 0.14 10.82 -19.77
C LEU A 204 0.81 12.04 -20.41
N ARG A 205 1.86 11.83 -21.20
CA ARG A 205 2.54 12.92 -21.95
C ARG A 205 1.58 13.61 -22.90
N ALA A 206 0.84 12.85 -23.71
CA ALA A 206 -0.13 13.38 -24.65
C ALA A 206 -1.24 14.17 -23.96
N ALA A 207 -1.78 13.65 -22.85
CA ALA A 207 -2.84 14.34 -22.09
C ALA A 207 -2.31 15.59 -21.38
N SER A 208 -1.02 15.64 -21.03
CA SER A 208 -0.41 16.77 -20.33
C SER A 208 0.02 17.93 -21.24
N ILE A 209 -0.05 17.80 -22.58
CA ILE A 209 0.40 18.85 -23.53
C ILE A 209 -0.24 20.23 -23.26
N LYS A 210 -1.49 20.26 -22.82
CA LYS A 210 -2.27 21.49 -22.54
C LYS A 210 -2.56 21.67 -21.04
N LYS A 211 -1.85 20.97 -20.17
CA LYS A 211 -2.02 21.00 -18.73
C LYS A 211 -0.71 21.43 -18.06
N GLU A 212 -0.79 21.85 -16.79
CA GLU A 212 0.39 22.29 -16.07
C GLU A 212 1.35 21.15 -15.75
N ILE A 213 0.81 19.97 -15.40
CA ILE A 213 1.62 18.85 -14.91
C ILE A 213 0.87 17.51 -15.02
N GLY A 214 1.62 16.44 -15.22
CA GLY A 214 1.15 15.07 -15.14
C GLY A 214 1.84 14.28 -14.02
N PHE A 215 1.09 13.42 -13.33
CA PHE A 215 1.57 12.53 -12.29
C PHE A 215 1.28 11.07 -12.64
N ALA A 216 2.27 10.17 -12.51
CA ALA A 216 2.08 8.74 -12.65
C ALA A 216 2.52 8.01 -11.37
N TYR A 217 1.65 7.16 -10.82
CA TYR A 217 1.89 6.39 -9.61
C TYR A 217 2.24 4.92 -9.93
N ASP A 218 3.00 4.27 -9.06
CA ASP A 218 3.10 2.81 -9.04
C ASP A 218 1.89 2.17 -8.34
N LEU A 219 1.80 0.82 -8.32
CA LEU A 219 0.59 0.13 -7.88
C LEU A 219 0.21 0.39 -6.42
N ASP A 220 1.15 0.59 -5.54
CA ASP A 220 0.87 0.88 -4.13
C ASP A 220 1.06 2.36 -3.76
N GLY A 221 1.26 3.21 -4.76
CA GLY A 221 1.20 4.66 -4.63
C GLY A 221 2.29 5.28 -3.76
N ASP A 222 3.45 4.62 -3.61
CA ASP A 222 4.58 5.16 -2.85
C ASP A 222 5.67 5.78 -3.76
N ARG A 223 5.52 5.65 -5.10
CA ARG A 223 6.38 6.26 -6.12
C ARG A 223 5.58 7.16 -7.03
N LEU A 224 6.21 8.25 -7.42
CA LEU A 224 5.64 9.27 -8.30
C LEU A 224 6.62 9.65 -9.40
N VAL A 225 6.17 9.56 -10.65
CA VAL A 225 6.84 10.18 -11.79
C VAL A 225 6.08 11.44 -12.17
N VAL A 226 6.81 12.52 -12.40
CA VAL A 226 6.27 13.82 -12.78
C VAL A 226 6.59 14.08 -14.25
N VAL A 227 5.56 14.42 -15.02
CA VAL A 227 5.65 14.85 -16.42
C VAL A 227 5.31 16.33 -16.49
N ARG A 228 6.22 17.10 -17.05
CA ARG A 228 6.03 18.54 -17.33
C ARG A 228 6.44 18.83 -18.78
N ASN A 229 5.68 19.66 -19.47
CA ASN A 229 6.00 20.20 -20.79
C ASN A 229 6.98 21.36 -20.68
#